data_b887dddba07dee3493da7823f696a414
#
_entry.id   b887dddba07dee3493da7823f696a414
#
_cell.length_a   1.000
_cell.length_b   1.000
_cell.length_c   1.000
_cell.angle_alpha   90.00
_cell.angle_beta   90.00
_cell.angle_gamma   90.00
#
_symmetry.space_group_name_H-M   'P 1'
#
loop_
_entity.id
_entity.type
_entity.pdbx_description
1 polymer ?
#
loop_
_entity_poly.entity_id
_entity_poly.type
_entity_poly.pdbx_seq_one_letter_code
_entity_poly.pdbx_strand_id
1 'polypeptide(L)'
;MTARIVVVEDDPSVAELVTLYLRNAAFIVTHARTAAEARVKFEEEKPALVILDLGLPDANGLDLLREIREHADTPVLALTARAEDLQKIEALESGMDDYMTKPFNPKELVARVRAILRRTAGMPGSGRTIVVGNVRIDPARHEVHVRERPVSLRAKEFELLEAFCRQPGIVLTRDRLLEDVWGFAYPGETRTVDVHVKQLRDKLADADAKIETVWGVGYKLVRTRDQTESDREDERRL
;
A
#
# COMPACT_ATOMS: atom_id res chain seq x y z
N MET A 1 6.03 20.83 -5.33
CA MET A 1 7.43 20.41 -5.08
C MET A 1 7.71 19.16 -5.90
N THR A 2 8.91 19.05 -6.50
CA THR A 2 9.28 17.87 -7.28
C THR A 2 9.64 16.73 -6.32
N ALA A 3 8.99 15.56 -6.44
CA ALA A 3 9.23 14.44 -5.54
C ALA A 3 10.63 13.84 -5.76
N ARG A 4 11.30 13.48 -4.65
CA ARG A 4 12.58 12.77 -4.65
C ARG A 4 12.34 11.28 -4.59
N ILE A 5 13.05 10.51 -5.40
CA ILE A 5 12.97 9.06 -5.49
C ILE A 5 14.37 8.49 -5.34
N VAL A 6 14.55 7.55 -4.44
CA VAL A 6 15.76 6.72 -4.37
C VAL A 6 15.51 5.43 -5.13
N VAL A 7 16.37 5.14 -6.09
CA VAL A 7 16.39 3.88 -6.85
C VAL A 7 17.52 3.02 -6.32
N VAL A 8 17.19 1.84 -5.81
CA VAL A 8 18.15 0.86 -5.29
C VAL A 8 18.19 -0.31 -6.26
N GLU A 9 19.25 -0.39 -7.07
CA GLU A 9 19.38 -1.35 -8.17
C GLU A 9 20.87 -1.56 -8.45
N ASP A 10 21.33 -2.80 -8.46
CA ASP A 10 22.74 -3.14 -8.71
C ASP A 10 23.08 -3.25 -10.20
N ASP A 11 22.11 -3.64 -11.04
CA ASP A 11 22.31 -3.67 -12.50
C ASP A 11 22.34 -2.25 -13.07
N PRO A 12 23.49 -1.81 -13.62
CA PRO A 12 23.62 -0.45 -14.12
C PRO A 12 22.70 -0.14 -15.30
N SER A 13 22.35 -1.14 -16.13
CA SER A 13 21.48 -0.95 -17.29
C SER A 13 20.04 -0.72 -16.86
N VAL A 14 19.57 -1.48 -15.88
CA VAL A 14 18.24 -1.31 -15.28
C VAL A 14 18.16 0.02 -14.55
N ALA A 15 19.16 0.34 -13.73
CA ALA A 15 19.24 1.60 -12.99
C ALA A 15 19.21 2.84 -13.90
N GLU A 16 20.00 2.80 -15.00
CA GLU A 16 20.02 3.88 -16.00
C GLU A 16 18.67 4.05 -16.68
N LEU A 17 18.05 2.94 -17.10
CA LEU A 17 16.73 2.92 -17.72
C LEU A 17 15.67 3.53 -16.79
N VAL A 18 15.59 3.06 -15.56
CA VAL A 18 14.63 3.55 -14.55
C VAL A 18 14.86 5.04 -14.27
N THR A 19 16.12 5.42 -14.05
CA THR A 19 16.49 6.81 -13.78
C THR A 19 16.12 7.74 -14.93
N LEU A 20 16.40 7.33 -16.18
CA LEU A 20 16.06 8.11 -17.37
C LEU A 20 14.55 8.38 -17.46
N TYR A 21 13.73 7.35 -17.33
CA TYR A 21 12.28 7.49 -17.43
C TYR A 21 11.68 8.31 -16.28
N LEU A 22 12.18 8.17 -15.08
CA LEU A 22 11.74 8.96 -13.92
C LEU A 22 12.14 10.43 -14.06
N ARG A 23 13.36 10.74 -14.49
CA ARG A 23 13.81 12.12 -14.75
C ARG A 23 13.00 12.78 -15.87
N ASN A 24 12.72 12.05 -16.94
CA ASN A 24 11.83 12.52 -18.01
C ASN A 24 10.40 12.79 -17.51
N ALA A 25 10.00 12.13 -16.45
CA ALA A 25 8.71 12.36 -15.77
C ALA A 25 8.76 13.49 -14.72
N ALA A 26 9.88 14.24 -14.67
CA ALA A 26 10.16 15.37 -13.79
C ALA A 26 10.36 15.00 -12.31
N PHE A 27 10.84 13.79 -12.00
CA PHE A 27 11.26 13.41 -10.65
C PHE A 27 12.75 13.73 -10.41
N ILE A 28 13.11 14.00 -9.14
CA ILE A 28 14.51 14.06 -8.71
C ILE A 28 14.90 12.63 -8.33
N VAL A 29 15.94 12.07 -8.97
CA VAL A 29 16.31 10.68 -8.80
C VAL A 29 17.74 10.55 -8.31
N THR A 30 17.93 9.83 -7.21
CA THR A 30 19.20 9.41 -6.65
C THR A 30 19.30 7.89 -6.75
N HIS A 31 20.44 7.38 -7.17
CA HIS A 31 20.69 5.95 -7.37
C HIS A 31 21.64 5.40 -6.31
N ALA A 32 21.30 4.26 -5.73
CA ALA A 32 22.11 3.44 -4.85
C ALA A 32 22.31 2.05 -5.49
N ARG A 33 23.52 1.54 -5.46
CA ARG A 33 23.85 0.21 -6.03
C ARG A 33 23.81 -0.92 -5.02
N THR A 34 23.78 -0.58 -3.75
CA THR A 34 23.86 -1.52 -2.63
C THR A 34 22.89 -1.09 -1.53
N ALA A 35 22.55 -2.02 -0.64
CA ALA A 35 21.76 -1.72 0.55
C ALA A 35 22.50 -0.73 1.48
N ALA A 36 23.82 -0.83 1.57
CA ALA A 36 24.64 0.10 2.37
C ALA A 36 24.53 1.54 1.84
N GLU A 37 24.65 1.74 0.52
CA GLU A 37 24.45 3.06 -0.10
C GLU A 37 22.99 3.55 0.06
N ALA A 38 22.03 2.64 -0.05
CA ALA A 38 20.62 2.98 0.08
C ALA A 38 20.29 3.54 1.47
N ARG A 39 20.84 2.97 2.55
CA ARG A 39 20.66 3.48 3.92
C ARG A 39 21.13 4.92 4.05
N VAL A 40 22.34 5.22 3.57
CA VAL A 40 22.88 6.57 3.61
C VAL A 40 21.99 7.56 2.86
N LYS A 41 21.63 7.20 1.62
CA LYS A 41 20.80 8.07 0.77
C LYS A 41 19.37 8.23 1.29
N PHE A 42 18.82 7.22 1.93
CA PHE A 42 17.51 7.31 2.56
C PHE A 42 17.48 8.35 3.68
N GLU A 43 18.50 8.36 4.55
CA GLU A 43 18.62 9.33 5.64
C GLU A 43 18.89 10.75 5.14
N GLU A 44 19.78 10.92 4.15
CA GLU A 44 20.16 12.21 3.61
C GLU A 44 19.04 12.86 2.78
N GLU A 45 18.41 12.08 1.91
CA GLU A 45 17.47 12.58 0.90
C GLU A 45 16.04 12.66 1.38
N LYS A 46 15.65 11.87 2.39
CA LYS A 46 14.27 11.69 2.88
C LYS A 46 13.31 11.52 1.71
N PRO A 47 13.45 10.45 0.92
CA PRO A 47 12.73 10.31 -0.34
C PRO A 47 11.23 10.21 -0.13
N ALA A 48 10.46 10.69 -1.10
CA ALA A 48 9.01 10.53 -1.16
C ALA A 48 8.60 9.11 -1.61
N LEU A 49 9.54 8.35 -2.23
CA LEU A 49 9.34 6.97 -2.66
C LEU A 49 10.70 6.30 -2.87
N VAL A 50 10.77 5.01 -2.54
CA VAL A 50 11.91 4.14 -2.85
C VAL A 50 11.49 3.13 -3.91
N ILE A 51 12.31 2.95 -4.95
CA ILE A 51 12.24 1.80 -5.85
C ILE A 51 13.35 0.86 -5.43
N LEU A 52 13.01 -0.37 -5.08
CA LEU A 52 13.92 -1.32 -4.45
C LEU A 52 13.99 -2.63 -5.22
N ASP A 53 15.15 -2.96 -5.75
CA ASP A 53 15.42 -4.33 -6.17
C ASP A 53 15.55 -5.24 -4.95
N LEU A 54 14.86 -6.36 -4.97
CA LEU A 54 14.95 -7.36 -3.90
C LEU A 54 16.21 -8.23 -4.02
N GLY A 55 16.84 -8.26 -5.20
CA GLY A 55 18.04 -9.08 -5.50
C GLY A 55 19.36 -8.36 -5.32
N LEU A 56 19.54 -7.56 -4.26
CA LEU A 56 20.79 -6.81 -4.02
C LEU A 56 21.99 -7.72 -3.72
N PRO A 57 23.22 -7.30 -4.09
CA PRO A 57 24.41 -8.13 -3.94
C PRO A 57 24.93 -8.21 -2.50
N ASP A 58 24.65 -7.22 -1.67
CA ASP A 58 25.20 -7.06 -0.32
C ASP A 58 24.20 -7.35 0.80
N ALA A 59 22.90 -7.47 0.50
CA ALA A 59 21.87 -7.78 1.47
C ALA A 59 20.61 -8.32 0.80
N ASN A 60 19.73 -8.96 1.58
CA ASN A 60 18.39 -9.26 1.11
C ASN A 60 17.56 -7.96 1.07
N GLY A 61 17.01 -7.61 -0.11
CA GLY A 61 16.17 -6.41 -0.25
C GLY A 61 14.96 -6.37 0.67
N LEU A 62 14.43 -7.53 1.09
CA LEU A 62 13.36 -7.61 2.09
C LEU A 62 13.80 -7.14 3.47
N ASP A 63 15.06 -7.37 3.85
CA ASP A 63 15.59 -6.90 5.13
C ASP A 63 15.74 -5.38 5.11
N LEU A 64 16.25 -4.82 4.01
CA LEU A 64 16.28 -3.37 3.81
C LEU A 64 14.88 -2.75 3.82
N LEU A 65 13.89 -3.43 3.24
CA LEU A 65 12.49 -2.99 3.30
C LEU A 65 11.97 -2.94 4.74
N ARG A 66 12.26 -3.96 5.56
CA ARG A 66 11.86 -3.98 6.99
C ARG A 66 12.52 -2.83 7.74
N GLU A 67 13.81 -2.61 7.55
CA GLU A 67 14.54 -1.47 8.15
C GLU A 67 13.90 -0.13 7.77
N ILE A 68 13.56 0.09 6.50
CA ILE A 68 12.85 1.31 6.07
C ILE A 68 11.52 1.45 6.81
N ARG A 69 10.79 0.34 7.01
CA ARG A 69 9.48 0.34 7.67
C ARG A 69 9.54 0.59 9.17
N GLU A 70 10.63 0.25 9.82
CA GLU A 70 10.84 0.55 11.23
C GLU A 70 11.04 2.07 11.48
N HIS A 71 11.56 2.80 10.48
CA HIS A 71 11.93 4.19 10.61
C HIS A 71 10.99 5.17 9.90
N ALA A 72 10.25 4.71 8.86
CA ALA A 72 9.40 5.59 8.07
C ALA A 72 8.28 4.86 7.32
N ASP A 73 7.19 5.60 7.06
CA ASP A 73 6.09 5.17 6.19
C ASP A 73 6.35 5.50 4.70
N THR A 74 7.60 5.74 4.32
CA THR A 74 7.98 6.05 2.93
C THR A 74 7.56 4.92 1.99
N PRO A 75 6.77 5.19 0.93
CA PRO A 75 6.34 4.16 0.00
C PRO A 75 7.50 3.44 -0.67
N VAL A 76 7.35 2.12 -0.84
CA VAL A 76 8.33 1.28 -1.54
C VAL A 76 7.67 0.52 -2.68
N LEU A 77 8.18 0.74 -3.90
CA LEU A 77 7.88 -0.07 -5.08
C LEU A 77 9.00 -1.09 -5.25
N ALA A 78 8.71 -2.36 -5.03
CA ALA A 78 9.71 -3.42 -5.17
C ALA A 78 9.88 -3.84 -6.65
N LEU A 79 11.12 -4.10 -7.07
CA LEU A 79 11.45 -4.77 -8.31
C LEU A 79 11.95 -6.19 -7.99
N THR A 80 11.56 -7.19 -8.78
CA THR A 80 11.98 -8.58 -8.54
C THR A 80 12.13 -9.34 -9.85
N ALA A 81 13.11 -10.24 -9.92
CA ALA A 81 13.33 -11.11 -11.07
C ALA A 81 12.33 -12.29 -11.13
N ARG A 82 11.68 -12.64 -10.00
CA ARG A 82 10.82 -13.83 -9.90
C ARG A 82 9.49 -13.50 -9.23
N ALA A 83 8.40 -13.80 -9.95
CA ALA A 83 7.07 -13.81 -9.35
C ALA A 83 6.96 -14.82 -8.17
N GLU A 84 7.75 -15.90 -8.21
CA GLU A 84 7.79 -16.95 -7.17
C GLU A 84 8.39 -16.46 -5.84
N ASP A 85 9.32 -15.50 -5.87
CA ASP A 85 9.88 -14.89 -4.65
C ASP A 85 8.85 -14.00 -3.94
N LEU A 86 7.84 -13.54 -4.67
CA LEU A 86 6.69 -12.78 -4.14
C LEU A 86 5.57 -13.69 -3.61
N GLN A 87 5.55 -14.95 -3.98
CA GLN A 87 4.62 -15.94 -3.42
C GLN A 87 4.96 -16.28 -1.96
N LYS A 88 6.17 -15.93 -1.51
CA LYS A 88 6.45 -15.99 -0.07
C LYS A 88 5.63 -14.89 0.60
N ILE A 89 4.68 -15.32 1.40
CA ILE A 89 3.81 -14.51 2.27
C ILE A 89 4.64 -13.43 3.02
N GLU A 90 5.90 -13.72 3.33
CA GLU A 90 6.87 -12.81 3.93
C GLU A 90 7.12 -11.52 3.13
N ALA A 91 7.13 -11.57 1.80
CA ALA A 91 7.40 -10.37 0.98
C ALA A 91 6.24 -9.36 1.04
N LEU A 92 5.01 -9.86 1.07
CA LEU A 92 3.82 -9.02 1.23
C LEU A 92 3.64 -8.57 2.69
N GLU A 93 3.93 -9.43 3.66
CA GLU A 93 3.91 -9.10 5.09
C GLU A 93 4.99 -8.09 5.49
N SER A 94 6.12 -8.00 4.74
CA SER A 94 7.18 -7.02 4.98
C SER A 94 6.80 -5.57 4.66
N GLY A 95 5.63 -5.36 4.04
CA GLY A 95 5.02 -4.04 3.94
C GLY A 95 5.39 -3.22 2.70
N MET A 96 5.71 -3.86 1.56
CA MET A 96 5.80 -3.13 0.28
C MET A 96 4.45 -2.56 -0.14
N ASP A 97 4.44 -1.42 -0.80
CA ASP A 97 3.20 -0.78 -1.26
C ASP A 97 2.76 -1.30 -2.62
N ASP A 98 3.72 -1.63 -3.49
CA ASP A 98 3.49 -2.23 -4.81
C ASP A 98 4.74 -2.97 -5.27
N TYR A 99 4.63 -3.80 -6.30
CA TYR A 99 5.78 -4.47 -6.90
C TYR A 99 5.67 -4.60 -8.42
N MET A 100 6.80 -4.84 -9.07
CA MET A 100 6.88 -5.17 -10.49
C MET A 100 7.88 -6.28 -10.72
N THR A 101 7.54 -7.21 -11.63
CA THR A 101 8.47 -8.26 -12.05
C THR A 101 9.36 -7.77 -13.20
N LYS A 102 10.65 -8.14 -13.18
CA LYS A 102 11.56 -7.96 -14.29
C LYS A 102 11.35 -9.10 -15.32
N PRO A 103 11.30 -8.83 -16.64
CA PRO A 103 11.39 -7.52 -17.29
C PRO A 103 10.09 -6.72 -17.19
N PHE A 104 10.17 -5.41 -17.02
CA PHE A 104 9.02 -4.51 -16.89
C PHE A 104 8.99 -3.43 -17.98
N ASN A 105 7.82 -2.85 -18.19
CA ASN A 105 7.67 -1.69 -19.04
C ASN A 105 7.99 -0.40 -18.26
N PRO A 106 9.00 0.41 -18.69
CA PRO A 106 9.39 1.63 -17.97
C PRO A 106 8.26 2.68 -17.89
N LYS A 107 7.36 2.73 -18.87
CA LYS A 107 6.18 3.62 -18.81
C LYS A 107 5.19 3.18 -17.73
N GLU A 108 5.03 1.86 -17.54
CA GLU A 108 4.22 1.31 -16.46
C GLU A 108 4.82 1.65 -15.09
N LEU A 109 6.15 1.51 -14.94
CA LEU A 109 6.85 1.89 -13.71
C LEU A 109 6.56 3.36 -13.37
N VAL A 110 6.69 4.29 -14.32
CA VAL A 110 6.38 5.71 -14.11
C VAL A 110 4.91 5.93 -13.73
N ALA A 111 3.98 5.20 -14.35
CA ALA A 111 2.56 5.30 -14.03
C ALA A 111 2.27 4.84 -12.58
N ARG A 112 2.89 3.74 -12.13
CA ARG A 112 2.78 3.24 -10.75
C ARG A 112 3.40 4.21 -9.74
N VAL A 113 4.59 4.72 -10.01
CA VAL A 113 5.25 5.76 -9.18
C VAL A 113 4.35 6.99 -9.03
N ARG A 114 3.77 7.49 -10.12
CA ARG A 114 2.83 8.62 -10.06
C ARG A 114 1.58 8.28 -9.25
N ALA A 115 1.05 7.07 -9.39
CA ALA A 115 -0.11 6.61 -8.64
C ALA A 115 0.19 6.58 -7.14
N ILE A 116 1.33 6.00 -6.72
CA ILE A 116 1.78 5.95 -5.33
C ILE A 116 1.96 7.38 -4.78
N LEU A 117 2.74 8.23 -5.47
CA LEU A 117 3.03 9.59 -5.01
C LEU A 117 1.80 10.51 -4.97
N ARG A 118 0.84 10.37 -5.88
CA ARG A 118 -0.42 11.12 -5.83
C ARG A 118 -1.19 10.83 -4.57
N ARG A 119 -1.14 9.60 -4.10
CA ARG A 119 -1.82 9.09 -2.92
C ARG A 119 -1.18 9.63 -1.63
N THR A 120 0.16 9.65 -1.56
CA THR A 120 0.90 10.18 -0.40
C THR A 120 0.94 11.70 -0.34
N ALA A 121 0.87 12.39 -1.49
CA ALA A 121 0.92 13.85 -1.55
C ALA A 121 -0.38 14.55 -1.10
N GLY A 122 -1.41 13.81 -0.68
CA GLY A 122 -2.66 14.41 -0.23
C GLY A 122 -3.27 15.36 -1.27
N MET A 123 -3.16 15.05 -2.56
CA MET A 123 -3.81 15.89 -3.56
C MET A 123 -5.31 15.93 -3.30
N PRO A 124 -5.96 17.11 -3.24
CA PRO A 124 -7.35 17.22 -2.89
C PRO A 124 -8.21 16.56 -3.97
N GLY A 125 -8.43 15.27 -3.78
CA GLY A 125 -9.61 14.64 -4.31
C GLY A 125 -10.77 15.20 -3.49
N SER A 126 -11.81 15.65 -4.13
CA SER A 126 -13.01 16.27 -3.57
C SER A 126 -13.83 15.32 -2.65
N GLY A 127 -13.16 14.63 -1.73
CA GLY A 127 -13.78 13.69 -0.83
C GLY A 127 -14.19 14.36 0.47
N ARG A 128 -15.49 14.37 0.75
CA ARG A 128 -15.99 14.65 2.09
C ARG A 128 -15.40 13.66 3.08
N THR A 129 -15.07 14.11 4.28
CA THR A 129 -14.75 13.23 5.40
C THR A 129 -15.81 12.11 5.51
N ILE A 130 -15.36 10.87 5.59
CA ILE A 130 -16.21 9.70 5.71
C ILE A 130 -16.13 9.23 7.16
N VAL A 131 -17.28 8.94 7.77
CA VAL A 131 -17.35 8.46 9.14
C VAL A 131 -18.15 7.15 9.17
N VAL A 132 -17.54 6.11 9.70
CA VAL A 132 -18.18 4.82 9.94
C VAL A 132 -17.90 4.41 11.38
N GLY A 133 -18.91 4.48 12.23
CA GLY A 133 -18.73 4.30 13.66
C GLY A 133 -17.79 5.35 14.25
N ASN A 134 -16.76 4.88 14.94
CA ASN A 134 -15.70 5.73 15.50
C ASN A 134 -14.47 5.89 14.58
N VAL A 135 -14.55 5.40 13.34
CA VAL A 135 -13.52 5.58 12.31
C VAL A 135 -13.88 6.80 11.47
N ARG A 136 -12.95 7.75 11.38
CA ARG A 136 -13.05 8.94 10.54
C ARG A 136 -11.91 8.96 9.55
N ILE A 137 -12.23 9.07 8.26
CA ILE A 137 -11.28 9.21 7.16
C ILE A 137 -11.45 10.58 6.54
N ASP A 138 -10.35 11.30 6.38
CA ASP A 138 -10.28 12.51 5.56
C ASP A 138 -9.43 12.23 4.30
N PRO A 139 -10.05 11.93 3.15
CA PRO A 139 -9.32 11.63 1.92
C PRO A 139 -8.52 12.83 1.40
N ALA A 140 -8.97 14.06 1.68
CA ALA A 140 -8.28 15.27 1.23
C ALA A 140 -6.99 15.52 2.00
N ARG A 141 -6.93 15.12 3.27
CA ARG A 141 -5.75 15.25 4.14
C ARG A 141 -4.95 13.96 4.25
N HIS A 142 -5.48 12.86 3.73
CA HIS A 142 -4.92 11.51 3.89
C HIS A 142 -4.79 11.13 5.37
N GLU A 143 -5.78 11.49 6.18
CA GLU A 143 -5.79 11.28 7.62
C GLU A 143 -6.86 10.27 8.03
N VAL A 144 -6.51 9.44 9.01
CA VAL A 144 -7.45 8.50 9.64
C VAL A 144 -7.41 8.68 11.14
N HIS A 145 -8.58 8.69 11.76
CA HIS A 145 -8.73 8.73 13.20
C HIS A 145 -9.67 7.61 13.68
N VAL A 146 -9.29 6.97 14.77
CA VAL A 146 -10.15 6.03 15.51
C VAL A 146 -10.32 6.57 16.91
N ARG A 147 -11.57 6.81 17.35
CA ARG A 147 -11.86 7.48 18.64
C ARG A 147 -11.07 8.77 18.83
N GLU A 148 -11.03 9.62 17.80
CA GLU A 148 -10.26 10.87 17.75
C GLU A 148 -8.73 10.73 17.88
N ARG A 149 -8.18 9.53 17.92
CA ARG A 149 -6.74 9.28 17.90
C ARG A 149 -6.28 9.06 16.45
N PRO A 150 -5.21 9.74 16.02
CA PRO A 150 -4.67 9.52 14.69
C PRO A 150 -4.13 8.10 14.56
N VAL A 151 -4.40 7.46 13.41
CA VAL A 151 -3.89 6.15 13.04
C VAL A 151 -3.07 6.29 11.77
N SER A 152 -1.79 5.91 11.84
CA SER A 152 -0.92 5.91 10.67
C SER A 152 -1.21 4.69 9.81
N LEU A 153 -1.64 4.94 8.57
CA LEU A 153 -1.88 3.92 7.57
C LEU A 153 -0.93 4.11 6.40
N ARG A 154 -0.43 3.00 5.85
CA ARG A 154 0.28 3.02 4.58
C ARG A 154 -0.68 3.32 3.44
N ALA A 155 -0.14 3.74 2.28
CA ALA A 155 -0.97 4.15 1.15
C ALA A 155 -2.05 3.11 0.77
N LYS A 156 -1.67 1.82 0.67
CA LYS A 156 -2.62 0.76 0.31
C LYS A 156 -3.61 0.40 1.42
N GLU A 157 -3.20 0.50 2.67
CA GLU A 157 -4.10 0.33 3.82
C GLU A 157 -5.14 1.45 3.87
N PHE A 158 -4.71 2.69 3.58
CA PHE A 158 -5.61 3.83 3.50
C PHE A 158 -6.64 3.67 2.40
N GLU A 159 -6.21 3.31 1.18
CA GLU A 159 -7.09 3.09 0.04
C GLU A 159 -8.08 1.96 0.27
N LEU A 160 -7.63 0.85 0.87
CA LEU A 160 -8.53 -0.23 1.28
C LEU A 160 -9.57 0.24 2.28
N LEU A 161 -9.16 0.98 3.32
CA LEU A 161 -10.08 1.51 4.31
C LEU A 161 -11.05 2.49 3.67
N GLU A 162 -10.58 3.36 2.77
CA GLU A 162 -11.44 4.28 2.03
C GLU A 162 -12.47 3.53 1.18
N ALA A 163 -12.06 2.49 0.45
CA ALA A 163 -12.95 1.67 -0.37
C ALA A 163 -14.06 1.03 0.50
N PHE A 164 -13.70 0.48 1.65
CA PHE A 164 -14.65 -0.08 2.60
C PHE A 164 -15.58 0.97 3.19
N CYS A 165 -15.05 2.12 3.61
CA CYS A 165 -15.84 3.17 4.24
C CYS A 165 -16.78 3.89 3.26
N ARG A 166 -16.49 3.86 1.97
CA ARG A 166 -17.42 4.35 0.93
C ARG A 166 -18.62 3.45 0.72
N GLN A 167 -18.53 2.16 1.09
CA GLN A 167 -19.56 1.15 0.88
C GLN A 167 -19.74 0.27 2.14
N PRO A 168 -20.09 0.87 3.31
CA PRO A 168 -20.24 0.11 4.55
C PRO A 168 -21.37 -0.92 4.41
N GLY A 169 -21.16 -2.12 4.95
CA GLY A 169 -22.11 -3.24 4.88
C GLY A 169 -22.12 -4.00 3.54
N ILE A 170 -21.52 -3.45 2.49
CA ILE A 170 -21.48 -4.09 1.17
C ILE A 170 -20.26 -5.01 1.07
N VAL A 171 -20.45 -6.22 0.53
CA VAL A 171 -19.37 -7.15 0.26
C VAL A 171 -18.60 -6.70 -0.98
N LEU A 172 -17.31 -6.42 -0.81
CA LEU A 172 -16.39 -6.15 -1.91
C LEU A 172 -15.61 -7.43 -2.20
N THR A 173 -15.64 -7.88 -3.45
CA THR A 173 -14.87 -9.07 -3.86
C THR A 173 -13.37 -8.77 -3.85
N ARG A 174 -12.53 -9.81 -3.73
CA ARG A 174 -11.07 -9.65 -3.78
C ARG A 174 -10.60 -9.04 -5.09
N ASP A 175 -11.18 -9.49 -6.21
CA ASP A 175 -10.86 -8.95 -7.54
C ASP A 175 -11.20 -7.47 -7.63
N ARG A 176 -12.38 -7.08 -7.16
CA ARG A 176 -12.79 -5.68 -7.14
C ARG A 176 -11.88 -4.82 -6.25
N LEU A 177 -11.54 -5.28 -5.05
CA LEU A 177 -10.60 -4.58 -4.18
C LEU A 177 -9.22 -4.46 -4.80
N LEU A 178 -8.75 -5.51 -5.49
CA LEU A 178 -7.48 -5.50 -6.21
C LEU A 178 -7.52 -4.44 -7.31
N GLU A 179 -8.59 -4.41 -8.10
CA GLU A 179 -8.78 -3.46 -9.17
C GLU A 179 -8.92 -2.02 -8.66
N ASP A 180 -9.76 -1.77 -7.67
CA ASP A 180 -10.03 -0.45 -7.11
C ASP A 180 -8.77 0.16 -6.44
N VAL A 181 -7.94 -0.66 -5.79
CA VAL A 181 -6.80 -0.21 -4.99
C VAL A 181 -5.46 -0.34 -5.71
N TRP A 182 -5.27 -1.38 -6.54
CA TRP A 182 -4.02 -1.61 -7.29
C TRP A 182 -4.14 -1.32 -8.78
N GLY A 183 -5.34 -1.29 -9.33
CA GLY A 183 -5.64 -0.97 -10.73
C GLY A 183 -5.82 -2.19 -11.63
N PHE A 184 -6.50 -2.00 -12.78
CA PHE A 184 -6.84 -3.05 -13.76
C PHE A 184 -5.65 -3.81 -14.34
N ALA A 185 -4.48 -3.18 -14.43
CA ALA A 185 -3.27 -3.79 -15.00
C ALA A 185 -2.39 -4.47 -13.94
N TYR A 186 -2.89 -4.67 -12.72
CA TYR A 186 -2.11 -5.27 -11.65
C TYR A 186 -1.92 -6.78 -11.92
N PRO A 187 -0.69 -7.27 -12.15
CA PRO A 187 -0.45 -8.68 -12.49
C PRO A 187 -0.42 -9.59 -11.26
N GLY A 188 -0.65 -9.04 -10.05
CA GLY A 188 -0.60 -9.77 -8.80
C GLY A 188 -1.87 -10.55 -8.50
N GLU A 189 -1.73 -11.55 -7.62
CA GLU A 189 -2.84 -12.36 -7.15
C GLU A 189 -3.69 -11.60 -6.11
N THR A 190 -4.94 -12.01 -5.98
CA THR A 190 -5.89 -11.48 -4.97
C THR A 190 -5.42 -11.66 -3.53
N ARG A 191 -4.42 -12.54 -3.29
CA ARG A 191 -3.79 -12.74 -1.98
C ARG A 191 -3.13 -11.47 -1.43
N THR A 192 -2.71 -10.54 -2.29
CA THR A 192 -2.23 -9.22 -1.88
C THR A 192 -3.26 -8.47 -1.05
N VAL A 193 -4.54 -8.58 -1.42
CA VAL A 193 -5.65 -7.98 -0.67
C VAL A 193 -5.74 -8.56 0.73
N ASP A 194 -5.61 -9.90 0.86
CA ASP A 194 -5.74 -10.60 2.15
C ASP A 194 -4.68 -10.13 3.16
N VAL A 195 -3.45 -9.93 2.69
CA VAL A 195 -2.34 -9.44 3.53
C VAL A 195 -2.58 -8.02 4.03
N HIS A 196 -2.97 -7.11 3.12
CA HIS A 196 -3.23 -5.72 3.51
C HIS A 196 -4.49 -5.58 4.38
N VAL A 197 -5.50 -6.42 4.18
CA VAL A 197 -6.66 -6.51 5.08
C VAL A 197 -6.24 -6.95 6.48
N LYS A 198 -5.33 -7.93 6.61
CA LYS A 198 -4.80 -8.35 7.91
C LYS A 198 -4.10 -7.18 8.61
N GLN A 199 -3.15 -6.52 7.93
CA GLN A 199 -2.42 -5.36 8.47
C GLN A 199 -3.37 -4.22 8.88
N LEU A 200 -4.38 -3.94 8.06
CA LEU A 200 -5.38 -2.93 8.35
C LEU A 200 -6.22 -3.29 9.58
N ARG A 201 -6.61 -4.56 9.74
CA ARG A 201 -7.32 -5.04 10.94
C ARG A 201 -6.53 -4.80 12.22
N ASP A 202 -5.22 -5.10 12.19
CA ASP A 202 -4.33 -4.92 13.34
C ASP A 202 -4.28 -3.45 13.76
N LYS A 203 -4.21 -2.52 12.80
CA LYS A 203 -4.20 -1.07 13.03
C LYS A 203 -5.57 -0.51 13.48
N LEU A 204 -6.65 -1.19 13.14
CA LEU A 204 -8.02 -0.82 13.50
C LEU A 204 -8.56 -1.61 14.71
N ALA A 205 -7.70 -2.21 15.53
CA ALA A 205 -8.12 -3.04 16.65
C ALA A 205 -9.11 -2.35 17.61
N ASP A 206 -8.92 -1.05 17.87
CA ASP A 206 -9.77 -0.23 18.73
C ASP A 206 -11.03 0.35 18.04
N ALA A 207 -11.22 0.07 16.75
CA ALA A 207 -12.39 0.56 16.02
C ALA A 207 -13.63 -0.27 16.35
N ASP A 208 -14.79 0.40 16.37
CA ASP A 208 -16.11 -0.26 16.40
C ASP A 208 -16.61 -0.66 15.00
N ALA A 209 -15.89 -0.26 13.96
CA ALA A 209 -16.04 -0.75 12.60
C ALA A 209 -15.05 -1.90 12.35
N LYS A 210 -15.56 -3.07 11.96
CA LYS A 210 -14.75 -4.28 11.75
C LYS A 210 -14.81 -4.72 10.29
N ILE A 211 -13.66 -5.14 9.75
CA ILE A 211 -13.60 -5.74 8.43
C ILE A 211 -13.85 -7.24 8.60
N GLU A 212 -14.99 -7.71 8.13
CA GLU A 212 -15.37 -9.12 8.16
C GLU A 212 -14.98 -9.83 6.89
N THR A 213 -14.63 -11.12 7.01
CA THR A 213 -14.39 -12.00 5.87
C THR A 213 -15.70 -12.65 5.45
N VAL A 214 -16.05 -12.52 4.17
CA VAL A 214 -17.11 -13.30 3.54
C VAL A 214 -16.43 -14.42 2.77
N TRP A 215 -16.48 -15.62 3.34
CA TRP A 215 -15.75 -16.79 2.83
C TRP A 215 -16.07 -17.07 1.35
N GLY A 216 -15.04 -17.31 0.57
CA GLY A 216 -15.16 -17.56 -0.87
C GLY A 216 -15.48 -16.32 -1.73
N VAL A 217 -15.79 -15.16 -1.13
CA VAL A 217 -16.21 -13.95 -1.86
C VAL A 217 -15.22 -12.80 -1.66
N GLY A 218 -15.07 -12.31 -0.43
CA GLY A 218 -14.26 -11.10 -0.18
C GLY A 218 -14.42 -10.59 1.24
N TYR A 219 -14.59 -9.27 1.38
CA TYR A 219 -14.62 -8.56 2.65
C TYR A 219 -15.72 -7.52 2.68
N LYS A 220 -16.20 -7.18 3.88
CA LYS A 220 -17.12 -6.07 4.13
C LYS A 220 -16.75 -5.33 5.42
N LEU A 221 -17.01 -4.04 5.48
CA LEU A 221 -16.90 -3.27 6.71
C LEU A 221 -18.26 -3.18 7.39
N VAL A 222 -18.35 -3.61 8.65
CA VAL A 222 -19.57 -3.57 9.46
C VAL A 222 -19.35 -2.82 10.75
N ARG A 223 -20.39 -2.20 11.29
CA ARG A 223 -20.35 -1.61 12.64
C ARG A 223 -20.73 -2.67 13.66
N THR A 224 -20.00 -2.74 14.75
CA THR A 224 -20.26 -3.72 15.83
C THR A 224 -21.67 -3.57 16.45
N ARG A 225 -22.28 -2.38 16.35
CA ARG A 225 -23.65 -2.15 16.82
C ARG A 225 -24.72 -2.74 15.91
N ASP A 226 -24.44 -2.85 14.61
CA ASP A 226 -25.40 -3.39 13.64
C ASP A 226 -25.55 -4.92 13.77
N GLN A 227 -24.54 -5.60 14.33
CA GLN A 227 -24.59 -7.05 14.60
C GLN A 227 -25.56 -7.39 15.75
N THR A 228 -25.59 -6.58 16.80
CA THR A 228 -26.48 -6.82 17.95
C THR A 228 -27.97 -6.64 17.62
N GLU A 229 -28.30 -5.90 16.58
CA GLU A 229 -29.69 -5.74 16.12
C GLU A 229 -30.10 -6.88 15.17
N SER A 230 -29.19 -7.32 14.28
CA SER A 230 -29.44 -8.44 13.35
C SER A 230 -29.60 -9.78 14.09
N ASP A 231 -28.73 -10.04 15.09
CA ASP A 231 -28.83 -11.26 15.91
C ASP A 231 -30.12 -11.31 16.75
N ARG A 232 -30.64 -10.15 17.19
CA ARG A 232 -31.92 -10.05 17.92
C ARG A 232 -33.15 -10.19 17.02
N GLU A 233 -33.04 -9.85 15.74
CA GLU A 233 -34.13 -10.05 14.77
C GLU A 233 -34.19 -11.51 14.33
N ASP A 234 -33.08 -12.20 14.20
CA ASP A 234 -33.03 -13.64 13.88
C ASP A 234 -33.51 -14.51 15.07
N GLU A 235 -33.17 -14.14 16.32
CA GLU A 235 -33.69 -14.81 17.52
C GLU A 235 -35.23 -14.61 17.73
N ARG A 236 -35.81 -13.55 17.18
CA ARG A 236 -37.25 -13.31 17.22
C ARG A 236 -38.05 -14.02 16.13
N ARG A 237 -37.36 -14.61 15.14
CA ARG A 237 -37.98 -15.35 14.04
C ARG A 237 -37.95 -16.87 14.21
N LEU A 238 -37.31 -17.38 15.25
CA LEU A 238 -37.28 -18.77 15.69
C LEU A 238 -38.26 -18.96 16.86
#